data_ede726e65dbb5c3c7c0f5d1ca4156c2d
#
_entry.id   ede726e65dbb5c3c7c0f5d1ca4156c2d
#
_cell.length_a   1.000
_cell.length_b   1.000
_cell.length_c   1.000
_cell.angle_alpha   90.00
_cell.angle_beta   90.00
_cell.angle_gamma   90.00
#
_symmetry.space_group_name_H-M   'P 1'
#
loop_
_entity.id
_entity.type
_entity.pdbx_description
1 polymer ?
#
loop_
_entity_poly.entity_id
_entity_poly.type
_entity_poly.pdbx_seq_one_letter_code
_entity_poly.pdbx_strand_id
1 'polypeptide(L)'
;LICHALSGNHHVAGLSEDDKKGWWDDMVGPNKAFDTNKYFIVGCNNLGGCHGSTGPNSINPENNIAYGSSFPMVTVGDWVKSQDLLRTHLGLPYWYAVVGGSLGGMQALQWSIDYPDLVKKIVVIAAAAKLSAQNIAFNEIARQAILADPNYNSEDKLPKTGLGLARMLGHITYLSDDAMREKFGRDMKKGEVNFSYDVEFEVESYLRYQGESFSNRFDAHTYLLMTKVLDYFDPAESHEGDLAKTLKSVTAKTLLIAFSSDWRFSPERSRELANAFIEAEKDVSFLEIDSPHGHDAFLMPSETYDSAIETFLEKNE
;
A
#
# COMPACT_ATOMS: atom_id res chain seq x y z
N LEU A 1 -10.88 1.10 10.75
CA LEU A 1 -9.41 1.06 10.63
C LEU A 1 -9.01 1.32 9.18
N ILE A 2 -8.08 2.24 8.95
CA ILE A 2 -7.47 2.48 7.63
C ILE A 2 -6.03 1.94 7.64
N CYS A 3 -5.75 1.04 6.71
CA CYS A 3 -4.46 0.39 6.52
C CYS A 3 -3.71 1.04 5.36
N HIS A 4 -2.51 1.56 5.62
CA HIS A 4 -1.70 2.24 4.60
C HIS A 4 -0.96 1.27 3.68
N ALA A 5 -0.63 1.75 2.47
CA ALA A 5 0.18 1.04 1.49
C ALA A 5 1.68 1.08 1.83
N LEU A 6 2.55 0.54 0.96
CA LEU A 6 3.98 0.33 1.18
C LEU A 6 4.72 1.56 1.76
N SER A 7 4.48 2.73 1.21
CA SER A 7 5.16 3.98 1.59
C SER A 7 4.29 4.97 2.36
N GLY A 8 3.10 4.52 2.80
CA GLY A 8 2.20 5.31 3.64
C GLY A 8 2.62 5.30 5.11
N ASN A 9 1.79 5.93 5.93
CA ASN A 9 1.98 6.02 7.37
C ASN A 9 0.64 6.26 8.08
N HIS A 10 0.67 6.50 9.39
CA HIS A 10 -0.51 6.77 10.21
C HIS A 10 -1.22 8.10 9.88
N HIS A 11 -0.54 9.04 9.23
CA HIS A 11 -1.13 10.35 8.91
C HIS A 11 -2.02 10.24 7.68
N VAL A 12 -3.23 9.73 7.90
CA VAL A 12 -4.21 9.45 6.84
C VAL A 12 -4.85 10.73 6.33
N ALA A 13 -5.27 11.63 7.22
CA ALA A 13 -5.99 12.85 6.88
C ALA A 13 -5.68 14.01 7.85
N GLY A 14 -6.09 15.21 7.49
CA GLY A 14 -5.83 16.43 8.22
C GLY A 14 -4.44 17.02 7.93
N LEU A 15 -4.09 18.08 8.65
CA LEU A 15 -2.78 18.72 8.54
C LEU A 15 -1.86 18.23 9.65
N SER A 16 -0.62 17.90 9.29
CA SER A 16 0.46 17.65 10.25
C SER A 16 0.97 18.97 10.86
N GLU A 17 1.87 18.86 11.85
CA GLU A 17 2.56 20.02 12.42
C GLU A 17 3.34 20.84 11.38
N ASP A 18 3.77 20.21 10.28
CA ASP A 18 4.45 20.85 9.15
C ASP A 18 3.48 21.30 8.04
N ASP A 19 2.19 21.46 8.31
CA ASP A 19 1.13 21.83 7.34
C ASP A 19 1.01 20.89 6.14
N LYS A 20 1.44 19.62 6.27
CA LYS A 20 1.27 18.62 5.20
C LYS A 20 -0.05 17.88 5.37
N LYS A 21 -0.78 17.75 4.27
CA LYS A 21 -1.99 16.94 4.24
C LYS A 21 -1.69 15.45 4.43
N GLY A 22 -2.60 14.75 5.10
CA GLY A 22 -2.59 13.29 5.14
C GLY A 22 -2.65 12.68 3.73
N TRP A 23 -2.13 11.46 3.59
CA TRP A 23 -2.01 10.81 2.27
C TRP A 23 -3.35 10.44 1.64
N TRP A 24 -4.43 10.40 2.41
CA TRP A 24 -5.80 10.16 1.96
C TRP A 24 -6.77 11.27 2.40
N ASP A 25 -6.26 12.48 2.59
CA ASP A 25 -7.05 13.62 3.05
C ASP A 25 -8.27 13.87 2.17
N ASP A 26 -8.18 13.61 0.87
CA ASP A 26 -9.29 13.80 -0.06
C ASP A 26 -10.44 12.78 0.15
N MET A 27 -10.17 11.62 0.75
CA MET A 27 -11.14 10.56 1.01
C MET A 27 -11.67 10.56 2.46
N VAL A 28 -10.92 11.12 3.41
CA VAL A 28 -11.22 11.06 4.85
C VAL A 28 -11.46 12.45 5.40
N GLY A 29 -12.63 12.67 5.99
CA GLY A 29 -13.00 13.96 6.58
C GLY A 29 -14.52 14.13 6.66
N PRO A 30 -15.01 15.28 7.16
CA PRO A 30 -16.43 15.57 7.19
C PRO A 30 -17.04 15.55 5.78
N ASN A 31 -18.11 14.78 5.60
CA ASN A 31 -18.84 14.61 4.33
C ASN A 31 -17.98 14.10 3.16
N LYS A 32 -16.93 13.31 3.46
CA LYS A 32 -16.14 12.57 2.47
C LYS A 32 -16.51 11.09 2.52
N ALA A 33 -15.97 10.29 1.61
CA ALA A 33 -16.23 8.85 1.52
C ALA A 33 -16.06 8.12 2.86
N PHE A 34 -15.07 8.52 3.65
CA PHE A 34 -14.92 8.11 5.05
C PHE A 34 -15.28 9.28 5.96
N ASP A 35 -16.58 9.45 6.19
CA ASP A 35 -17.13 10.60 6.90
C ASP A 35 -16.83 10.58 8.40
N THR A 36 -15.98 11.51 8.85
CA THR A 36 -15.62 11.64 10.26
C THR A 36 -16.73 12.18 11.16
N ASN A 37 -17.87 12.64 10.58
CA ASN A 37 -19.08 12.94 11.37
C ASN A 37 -19.80 11.65 11.80
N LYS A 38 -19.58 10.52 11.08
CA LYS A 38 -20.26 9.24 11.30
C LYS A 38 -19.33 8.19 11.94
N TYR A 39 -18.05 8.23 11.61
CA TYR A 39 -17.10 7.18 11.98
C TYR A 39 -15.93 7.71 12.80
N PHE A 40 -15.57 6.97 13.85
CA PHE A 40 -14.29 7.10 14.52
C PHE A 40 -13.23 6.37 13.66
N ILE A 41 -12.32 7.14 13.05
CA ILE A 41 -11.35 6.62 12.10
C ILE A 41 -9.98 6.50 12.76
N VAL A 42 -9.36 5.34 12.62
CA VAL A 42 -8.04 5.02 13.17
C VAL A 42 -7.10 4.67 12.03
N GLY A 43 -5.94 5.33 11.97
CA GLY A 43 -4.80 4.96 11.14
C GLY A 43 -3.59 4.67 12.03
N CYS A 44 -2.83 3.63 11.72
CA CYS A 44 -1.60 3.32 12.46
C CYS A 44 -0.46 3.00 11.50
N ASN A 45 0.78 3.20 11.97
CA ASN A 45 1.94 2.72 11.23
C ASN A 45 2.07 1.20 11.33
N ASN A 46 2.48 0.57 10.25
CA ASN A 46 2.85 -0.83 10.27
C ASN A 46 4.15 -1.04 11.07
N LEU A 47 4.21 -2.13 11.81
CA LEU A 47 5.43 -2.59 12.47
C LEU A 47 6.52 -2.84 11.40
N GLY A 48 7.73 -2.37 11.63
CA GLY A 48 8.79 -2.39 10.64
C GLY A 48 8.81 -1.13 9.74
N GLY A 49 7.83 -0.22 9.89
CA GLY A 49 7.82 1.07 9.22
C GLY A 49 8.83 2.08 9.79
N CYS A 50 9.05 3.19 9.08
CA CYS A 50 10.01 4.23 9.47
C CYS A 50 9.38 5.54 9.95
N HIS A 51 8.09 5.53 10.28
CA HIS A 51 7.33 6.73 10.67
C HIS A 51 6.78 6.67 12.11
N GLY A 52 7.54 6.09 13.03
CA GLY A 52 7.23 6.10 14.47
C GLY A 52 6.96 4.72 15.09
N SER A 53 6.54 3.71 14.33
CA SER A 53 6.53 2.32 14.83
C SER A 53 7.95 1.75 14.89
N THR A 54 8.17 0.77 15.77
CA THR A 54 9.45 0.06 15.82
C THR A 54 9.76 -0.55 14.45
N GLY A 55 10.93 -0.26 13.93
CA GLY A 55 11.37 -0.67 12.60
C GLY A 55 12.90 -0.74 12.49
N PRO A 56 13.44 -0.98 11.29
CA PRO A 56 14.87 -1.09 11.05
C PRO A 56 15.71 0.10 11.56
N ASN A 57 15.18 1.31 11.52
CA ASN A 57 15.84 2.51 12.03
C ASN A 57 15.70 2.72 13.55
N SER A 58 14.97 1.86 14.24
CA SER A 58 14.84 1.91 15.71
C SER A 58 16.09 1.35 16.39
N ILE A 59 16.40 1.87 17.56
CA ILE A 59 17.52 1.38 18.37
C ILE A 59 17.16 0.05 19.01
N ASN A 60 17.99 -0.97 18.78
CA ASN A 60 17.88 -2.25 19.45
C ASN A 60 18.33 -2.09 20.93
N PRO A 61 17.44 -2.37 21.90
CA PRO A 61 17.77 -2.20 23.33
C PRO A 61 18.86 -3.14 23.85
N GLU A 62 19.15 -4.23 23.12
CA GLU A 62 20.19 -5.20 23.55
C GLU A 62 21.61 -4.70 23.32
N ASN A 63 21.83 -3.91 22.28
CA ASN A 63 23.17 -3.45 21.89
C ASN A 63 23.30 -1.94 21.69
N ASN A 64 22.19 -1.20 21.81
CA ASN A 64 22.10 0.24 21.63
C ASN A 64 22.52 0.75 20.23
N ILE A 65 22.35 -0.09 19.20
CA ILE A 65 22.60 0.20 17.78
C ILE A 65 21.28 0.05 17.02
N ALA A 66 21.08 0.79 15.92
CA ALA A 66 19.90 0.60 15.08
C ALA A 66 19.83 -0.84 14.53
N TYR A 67 18.64 -1.41 14.46
CA TYR A 67 18.46 -2.76 13.94
C TYR A 67 19.00 -2.92 12.52
N GLY A 68 18.77 -1.95 11.64
CA GLY A 68 19.17 -2.04 10.25
C GLY A 68 18.69 -3.34 9.59
N SER A 69 19.62 -4.05 8.95
CA SER A 69 19.36 -5.36 8.32
C SER A 69 19.08 -6.49 9.30
N SER A 70 19.34 -6.32 10.60
CA SER A 70 19.05 -7.32 11.64
C SER A 70 17.61 -7.23 12.17
N PHE A 71 16.80 -6.28 11.70
CA PHE A 71 15.39 -6.19 12.09
C PHE A 71 14.67 -7.49 11.67
N PRO A 72 13.88 -8.09 12.59
CA PRO A 72 13.22 -9.35 12.29
C PRO A 72 12.24 -9.21 11.12
N MET A 73 12.12 -10.29 10.33
CA MET A 73 11.10 -10.36 9.29
C MET A 73 9.72 -10.33 9.93
N VAL A 74 8.85 -9.49 9.41
CA VAL A 74 7.44 -9.40 9.78
C VAL A 74 6.56 -9.76 8.60
N THR A 75 5.32 -10.13 8.87
CA THR A 75 4.30 -10.50 7.88
C THR A 75 3.08 -9.60 7.99
N VAL A 76 2.19 -9.66 7.01
CA VAL A 76 0.87 -9.00 7.10
C VAL A 76 0.08 -9.51 8.31
N GLY A 77 0.17 -10.80 8.63
CA GLY A 77 -0.45 -11.37 9.84
C GLY A 77 0.09 -10.76 11.15
N ASP A 78 1.39 -10.43 11.22
CA ASP A 78 1.95 -9.75 12.40
C ASP A 78 1.43 -8.31 12.53
N TRP A 79 1.22 -7.63 11.40
CA TRP A 79 0.58 -6.30 11.40
C TRP A 79 -0.85 -6.36 11.90
N VAL A 80 -1.63 -7.32 11.40
CA VAL A 80 -3.01 -7.54 11.84
C VAL A 80 -3.08 -7.83 13.34
N LYS A 81 -2.17 -8.66 13.88
CA LYS A 81 -2.05 -8.88 15.33
C LYS A 81 -1.73 -7.60 16.09
N SER A 82 -0.79 -6.79 15.61
CA SER A 82 -0.43 -5.52 16.24
C SER A 82 -1.60 -4.52 16.23
N GLN A 83 -2.38 -4.50 15.16
CA GLN A 83 -3.58 -3.68 15.02
C GLN A 83 -4.73 -4.19 15.91
N ASP A 84 -4.81 -5.49 16.20
CA ASP A 84 -5.75 -6.04 17.18
C ASP A 84 -5.38 -5.66 18.62
N LEU A 85 -4.08 -5.61 18.94
CA LEU A 85 -3.62 -5.05 20.21
C LEU A 85 -4.01 -3.58 20.35
N LEU A 86 -3.91 -2.78 19.28
CA LEU A 86 -4.36 -1.40 19.26
C LEU A 86 -5.90 -1.31 19.47
N ARG A 87 -6.67 -2.14 18.75
CA ARG A 87 -8.13 -2.22 18.95
C ARG A 87 -8.49 -2.48 20.41
N THR A 88 -7.82 -3.46 21.01
CA THR A 88 -8.02 -3.83 22.42
C THR A 88 -7.64 -2.70 23.36
N HIS A 89 -6.51 -2.02 23.12
CA HIS A 89 -6.06 -0.86 23.91
C HIS A 89 -7.08 0.30 23.86
N LEU A 90 -7.69 0.51 22.68
CA LEU A 90 -8.74 1.53 22.51
C LEU A 90 -10.10 1.11 23.10
N GLY A 91 -10.23 -0.10 23.64
CA GLY A 91 -11.46 -0.62 24.19
C GLY A 91 -12.56 -0.88 23.15
N LEU A 92 -12.19 -1.05 21.88
CA LEU A 92 -13.15 -1.28 20.81
C LEU A 92 -13.53 -2.76 20.74
N PRO A 93 -14.84 -3.11 20.73
CA PRO A 93 -15.26 -4.51 20.66
C PRO A 93 -14.93 -5.16 19.30
N TYR A 94 -14.97 -4.41 18.22
CA TYR A 94 -14.67 -4.83 16.85
C TYR A 94 -14.37 -3.61 15.98
N TRP A 95 -13.80 -3.83 14.78
CA TRP A 95 -13.76 -2.83 13.72
C TRP A 95 -15.06 -2.89 12.91
N TYR A 96 -15.78 -1.76 12.81
CA TYR A 96 -16.91 -1.65 11.89
C TYR A 96 -16.48 -1.89 10.43
N ALA A 97 -15.35 -1.29 10.05
CA ALA A 97 -14.74 -1.57 8.75
C ALA A 97 -13.21 -1.56 8.86
N VAL A 98 -12.55 -2.42 8.08
CA VAL A 98 -11.12 -2.36 7.81
C VAL A 98 -10.94 -2.11 6.31
N VAL A 99 -10.20 -1.04 5.98
CA VAL A 99 -10.11 -0.50 4.63
C VAL A 99 -8.67 -0.26 4.25
N GLY A 100 -8.28 -0.58 3.03
CA GLY A 100 -6.97 -0.23 2.53
C GLY A 100 -6.82 -0.44 1.03
N GLY A 101 -5.88 0.30 0.44
CA GLY A 101 -5.46 0.14 -0.94
C GLY A 101 -4.11 -0.57 -1.05
N SER A 102 -3.89 -1.35 -2.11
CA SER A 102 -2.63 -2.05 -2.35
C SER A 102 -2.24 -2.97 -1.18
N LEU A 103 -1.07 -2.80 -0.58
CA LEU A 103 -0.66 -3.52 0.63
C LEU A 103 -1.62 -3.30 1.83
N GLY A 104 -2.30 -2.15 1.88
CA GLY A 104 -3.37 -1.91 2.85
C GLY A 104 -4.59 -2.79 2.61
N GLY A 105 -4.92 -3.08 1.35
CA GLY A 105 -5.98 -4.02 0.99
C GLY A 105 -5.64 -5.47 1.38
N MET A 106 -4.37 -5.87 1.29
CA MET A 106 -3.91 -7.16 1.79
C MET A 106 -4.08 -7.27 3.31
N GLN A 107 -3.85 -6.18 4.06
CA GLN A 107 -4.13 -6.14 5.49
C GLN A 107 -5.61 -6.29 5.80
N ALA A 108 -6.48 -5.59 5.05
CA ALA A 108 -7.93 -5.72 5.22
C ALA A 108 -8.43 -7.14 4.95
N LEU A 109 -7.89 -7.79 3.91
CA LEU A 109 -8.18 -9.19 3.61
C LEU A 109 -7.71 -10.11 4.75
N GLN A 110 -6.47 -9.96 5.23
CA GLN A 110 -5.93 -10.76 6.33
C GLN A 110 -6.74 -10.59 7.62
N TRP A 111 -7.21 -9.38 7.92
CA TRP A 111 -8.10 -9.11 9.05
C TRP A 111 -9.34 -10.00 9.03
N SER A 112 -9.99 -10.12 7.88
CA SER A 112 -11.21 -10.91 7.73
C SER A 112 -10.98 -12.41 7.90
N ILE A 113 -9.77 -12.87 7.64
CA ILE A 113 -9.36 -14.28 7.77
C ILE A 113 -8.97 -14.59 9.22
N ASP A 114 -8.09 -13.77 9.83
CA ASP A 114 -7.54 -14.04 11.15
C ASP A 114 -8.52 -13.74 12.29
N TYR A 115 -9.39 -12.74 12.10
CA TYR A 115 -10.33 -12.25 13.12
C TYR A 115 -11.74 -12.06 12.56
N PRO A 116 -12.38 -13.12 12.03
CA PRO A 116 -13.67 -13.01 11.35
C PRO A 116 -14.78 -12.39 12.22
N ASP A 117 -14.75 -12.61 13.53
CA ASP A 117 -15.76 -12.07 14.46
C ASP A 117 -15.49 -10.62 14.88
N LEU A 118 -14.30 -10.10 14.61
CA LEU A 118 -13.85 -8.77 15.04
C LEU A 118 -13.87 -7.71 13.94
N VAL A 119 -14.39 -8.04 12.76
CA VAL A 119 -14.56 -7.10 11.66
C VAL A 119 -15.91 -7.34 10.96
N LYS A 120 -16.67 -6.26 10.72
CA LYS A 120 -17.99 -6.37 10.08
C LYS A 120 -17.95 -6.17 8.58
N LYS A 121 -17.07 -5.29 8.10
CA LYS A 121 -16.90 -4.96 6.69
C LYS A 121 -15.43 -4.86 6.33
N ILE A 122 -15.06 -5.28 5.15
CA ILE A 122 -13.73 -5.00 4.57
C ILE A 122 -13.89 -4.31 3.22
N VAL A 123 -13.01 -3.34 2.95
CA VAL A 123 -12.87 -2.71 1.64
C VAL A 123 -11.45 -2.94 1.16
N VAL A 124 -11.30 -3.77 0.14
CA VAL A 124 -10.03 -4.16 -0.46
C VAL A 124 -9.91 -3.47 -1.81
N ILE A 125 -8.96 -2.55 -1.95
CA ILE A 125 -8.87 -1.66 -3.09
C ILE A 125 -7.54 -1.90 -3.81
N ALA A 126 -7.56 -2.10 -5.13
CA ALA A 126 -6.36 -2.26 -5.95
C ALA A 126 -5.35 -3.26 -5.34
N ALA A 127 -5.84 -4.43 -4.92
CA ALA A 127 -5.04 -5.44 -4.24
C ALA A 127 -5.36 -6.86 -4.76
N ALA A 128 -4.52 -7.81 -4.42
CA ALA A 128 -4.65 -9.21 -4.80
C ALA A 128 -4.38 -10.12 -3.59
N ALA A 129 -4.81 -11.38 -3.67
CA ALA A 129 -4.52 -12.38 -2.65
C ALA A 129 -3.02 -12.74 -2.56
N LYS A 130 -2.27 -12.56 -3.63
CA LYS A 130 -0.80 -12.70 -3.67
C LYS A 130 -0.20 -11.97 -4.85
N LEU A 131 1.10 -11.72 -4.79
CA LEU A 131 1.81 -11.08 -5.90
C LEU A 131 1.99 -12.02 -7.10
N SER A 132 1.94 -11.44 -8.28
CA SER A 132 2.38 -12.11 -9.52
C SER A 132 3.91 -12.19 -9.59
N ALA A 133 4.42 -13.10 -10.41
CA ALA A 133 5.87 -13.18 -10.69
C ALA A 133 6.43 -11.84 -11.20
N GLN A 134 5.67 -11.09 -11.99
CA GLN A 134 6.06 -9.75 -12.47
C GLN A 134 6.23 -8.76 -11.32
N ASN A 135 5.30 -8.74 -10.35
CA ASN A 135 5.40 -7.86 -9.18
C ASN A 135 6.59 -8.23 -8.29
N ILE A 136 6.84 -9.53 -8.08
CA ILE A 136 8.02 -10.01 -7.35
C ILE A 136 9.31 -9.58 -8.08
N ALA A 137 9.34 -9.65 -9.41
CA ALA A 137 10.48 -9.21 -10.21
C ALA A 137 10.74 -7.70 -10.07
N PHE A 138 9.71 -6.85 -10.06
CA PHE A 138 9.88 -5.42 -9.78
C PHE A 138 10.44 -5.17 -8.38
N ASN A 139 9.92 -5.88 -7.37
CA ASN A 139 10.43 -5.80 -6.01
C ASN A 139 11.90 -6.24 -5.94
N GLU A 140 12.28 -7.30 -6.64
CA GLU A 140 13.66 -7.78 -6.67
C GLU A 140 14.61 -6.76 -7.31
N ILE A 141 14.25 -6.16 -8.44
CA ILE A 141 15.06 -5.09 -9.08
C ILE A 141 15.23 -3.92 -8.12
N ALA A 142 14.17 -3.50 -7.43
CA ALA A 142 14.22 -2.42 -6.45
C ALA A 142 15.15 -2.77 -5.28
N ARG A 143 15.08 -4.00 -4.75
CA ARG A 143 16.00 -4.48 -3.71
C ARG A 143 17.45 -4.51 -4.19
N GLN A 144 17.71 -5.03 -5.39
CA GLN A 144 19.06 -5.06 -5.95
C GLN A 144 19.65 -3.67 -6.14
N ALA A 145 18.84 -2.67 -6.52
CA ALA A 145 19.28 -1.29 -6.60
C ALA A 145 19.76 -0.76 -5.22
N ILE A 146 19.05 -1.09 -4.15
CA ILE A 146 19.42 -0.69 -2.77
C ILE A 146 20.67 -1.46 -2.31
N LEU A 147 20.70 -2.78 -2.50
CA LEU A 147 21.81 -3.64 -2.04
C LEU A 147 23.12 -3.35 -2.78
N ALA A 148 23.06 -2.90 -4.05
CA ALA A 148 24.20 -2.50 -4.84
C ALA A 148 24.69 -1.06 -4.56
N ASP A 149 23.96 -0.28 -3.75
CA ASP A 149 24.39 1.07 -3.38
C ASP A 149 25.73 1.00 -2.58
N PRO A 150 26.76 1.76 -2.98
CA PRO A 150 28.04 1.77 -2.25
C PRO A 150 27.94 2.09 -0.76
N ASN A 151 26.87 2.76 -0.35
CA ASN A 151 26.64 3.13 1.04
C ASN A 151 25.75 2.13 1.81
N TYR A 152 25.31 1.02 1.19
CA TYR A 152 24.39 0.06 1.85
C TYR A 152 24.98 -0.51 3.16
N ASN A 153 26.27 -0.80 3.18
CA ASN A 153 26.99 -1.30 4.35
C ASN A 153 27.80 -0.20 5.09
N SER A 154 27.52 1.06 4.82
CA SER A 154 28.22 2.17 5.48
C SER A 154 27.58 2.45 6.86
N GLU A 155 28.42 2.66 7.87
CA GLU A 155 27.96 3.09 9.20
C GLU A 155 27.52 4.56 9.22
N ASP A 156 28.10 5.40 8.36
CA ASP A 156 27.91 6.85 8.38
C ASP A 156 27.00 7.39 7.28
N LYS A 157 26.69 6.59 6.26
CA LYS A 157 25.95 7.04 5.07
C LYS A 157 24.78 6.13 4.75
N LEU A 158 23.68 6.73 4.33
CA LEU A 158 22.49 6.01 3.90
C LEU A 158 22.56 5.65 2.40
N PRO A 159 22.02 4.51 1.95
CA PRO A 159 21.98 4.08 0.55
C PRO A 159 20.91 4.83 -0.25
N LYS A 160 21.02 6.16 -0.31
CA LYS A 160 20.02 7.04 -0.92
C LYS A 160 19.90 6.87 -2.43
N THR A 161 21.00 6.58 -3.11
CA THR A 161 21.00 6.38 -4.57
C THR A 161 20.20 5.14 -4.93
N GLY A 162 20.47 4.01 -4.27
CA GLY A 162 19.75 2.78 -4.49
C GLY A 162 18.27 2.88 -4.15
N LEU A 163 17.94 3.51 -3.02
CA LEU A 163 16.55 3.77 -2.62
C LEU A 163 15.84 4.71 -3.61
N GLY A 164 16.54 5.71 -4.13
CA GLY A 164 16.03 6.60 -5.19
C GLY A 164 15.70 5.84 -6.47
N LEU A 165 16.60 4.95 -6.93
CA LEU A 165 16.34 4.09 -8.10
C LEU A 165 15.16 3.14 -7.87
N ALA A 166 15.06 2.54 -6.69
CA ALA A 166 13.91 1.71 -6.31
C ALA A 166 12.59 2.50 -6.39
N ARG A 167 12.59 3.77 -5.95
CA ARG A 167 11.42 4.65 -6.05
C ARG A 167 11.10 5.04 -7.49
N MET A 168 12.10 5.32 -8.33
CA MET A 168 11.90 5.60 -9.75
C MET A 168 11.20 4.42 -10.45
N LEU A 169 11.65 3.19 -10.21
CA LEU A 169 10.98 1.99 -10.70
C LEU A 169 9.55 1.89 -10.19
N GLY A 170 9.32 2.18 -8.91
CA GLY A 170 7.98 2.23 -8.32
C GLY A 170 7.05 3.17 -9.10
N HIS A 171 7.49 4.40 -9.38
CA HIS A 171 6.68 5.38 -10.12
C HIS A 171 6.31 4.91 -11.53
N ILE A 172 7.19 4.20 -12.23
CA ILE A 172 6.85 3.60 -13.54
C ILE A 172 5.73 2.58 -13.36
N THR A 173 5.75 1.78 -12.30
CA THR A 173 4.76 0.72 -12.08
C THR A 173 3.44 1.23 -11.50
N TYR A 174 3.40 2.44 -10.94
CA TYR A 174 2.19 3.02 -10.34
C TYR A 174 1.34 3.81 -11.33
N LEU A 175 1.94 4.37 -12.37
CA LEU A 175 1.24 5.14 -13.39
C LEU A 175 0.89 4.25 -14.60
N SER A 176 -0.22 4.54 -15.26
CA SER A 176 -0.53 3.95 -16.57
C SER A 176 0.32 4.58 -17.69
N ASP A 177 0.40 3.90 -18.84
CA ASP A 177 1.03 4.47 -20.04
C ASP A 177 0.31 5.76 -20.48
N ASP A 178 -1.03 5.76 -20.43
CA ASP A 178 -1.83 6.93 -20.78
C ASP A 178 -1.55 8.11 -19.85
N ALA A 179 -1.48 7.90 -18.53
CA ALA A 179 -1.14 8.96 -17.58
C ALA A 179 0.28 9.49 -17.80
N MET A 180 1.24 8.61 -18.10
CA MET A 180 2.62 9.01 -18.43
C MET A 180 2.67 9.81 -19.73
N ARG A 181 1.92 9.38 -20.76
CA ARG A 181 1.84 10.06 -22.05
C ARG A 181 1.18 11.43 -21.92
N GLU A 182 0.06 11.52 -21.19
CA GLU A 182 -0.64 12.78 -20.97
C GLU A 182 0.22 13.79 -20.20
N LYS A 183 0.92 13.32 -19.18
CA LYS A 183 1.70 14.18 -18.28
C LYS A 183 3.01 14.65 -18.88
N PHE A 184 3.70 13.81 -19.65
CA PHE A 184 5.06 14.08 -20.11
C PHE A 184 5.22 14.00 -21.64
N GLY A 185 4.45 13.15 -22.32
CA GLY A 185 4.65 12.88 -23.72
C GLY A 185 6.12 12.54 -24.06
N ARG A 186 6.68 13.32 -24.98
CA ARG A 186 8.11 13.37 -25.27
C ARG A 186 8.65 14.79 -25.07
N ASP A 187 8.08 15.52 -24.13
CA ASP A 187 8.45 16.90 -23.86
C ASP A 187 9.89 16.97 -23.35
N MET A 188 10.60 17.98 -23.86
CA MET A 188 12.01 18.18 -23.58
C MET A 188 12.21 19.36 -22.62
N LYS A 189 13.05 19.16 -21.62
CA LYS A 189 13.32 20.16 -20.59
C LYS A 189 13.95 21.45 -21.14
N LYS A 190 14.74 21.37 -22.19
CA LYS A 190 15.43 22.52 -22.80
C LYS A 190 15.07 22.77 -24.26
N GLY A 191 14.07 22.07 -24.80
CA GLY A 191 13.55 22.29 -26.14
C GLY A 191 14.39 21.65 -27.28
N GLU A 192 15.58 21.10 -26.99
CA GLU A 192 16.48 20.48 -27.98
C GLU A 192 17.23 19.29 -27.42
N VAL A 193 17.58 18.35 -28.29
CA VAL A 193 18.35 17.15 -27.95
C VAL A 193 19.84 17.46 -27.98
N ASN A 194 20.55 17.19 -26.88
CA ASN A 194 21.99 17.41 -26.76
C ASN A 194 22.82 16.14 -26.96
N PHE A 195 22.18 14.97 -27.16
CA PHE A 195 22.82 13.65 -27.31
C PHE A 195 23.79 13.35 -26.16
N SER A 196 23.37 13.64 -24.92
CA SER A 196 24.14 13.43 -23.70
C SER A 196 23.48 12.44 -22.75
N TYR A 197 24.15 12.09 -21.65
CA TYR A 197 23.57 11.31 -20.54
C TYR A 197 22.93 12.20 -19.46
N ASP A 198 22.84 13.51 -19.68
CA ASP A 198 22.14 14.43 -18.81
C ASP A 198 20.62 14.32 -19.00
N VAL A 199 19.88 15.04 -18.15
CA VAL A 199 18.42 15.10 -18.25
C VAL A 199 18.02 15.88 -19.49
N GLU A 200 17.34 15.22 -20.40
CA GLU A 200 16.83 15.81 -21.64
C GLU A 200 15.30 15.86 -21.67
N PHE A 201 14.62 14.81 -21.23
CA PHE A 201 13.16 14.72 -21.20
C PHE A 201 12.57 15.07 -19.83
N GLU A 202 11.36 15.62 -19.82
CA GLU A 202 10.65 15.98 -18.58
C GLU A 202 10.41 14.77 -17.67
N VAL A 203 10.12 13.61 -18.23
CA VAL A 203 9.94 12.35 -17.47
C VAL A 203 11.20 11.96 -16.70
N GLU A 204 12.40 12.18 -17.26
CA GLU A 204 13.66 11.90 -16.56
C GLU A 204 13.84 12.82 -15.35
N SER A 205 13.54 14.11 -15.52
CA SER A 205 13.55 15.10 -14.44
C SER A 205 12.59 14.72 -13.33
N TYR A 206 11.37 14.32 -13.69
CA TYR A 206 10.35 13.86 -12.76
C TYR A 206 10.81 12.65 -11.95
N LEU A 207 11.32 11.61 -12.62
CA LEU A 207 11.77 10.39 -11.94
C LEU A 207 12.93 10.68 -10.97
N ARG A 208 13.92 11.48 -11.38
CA ARG A 208 15.04 11.88 -10.51
C ARG A 208 14.54 12.63 -9.28
N TYR A 209 13.63 13.59 -9.47
CA TYR A 209 13.01 14.32 -8.37
C TYR A 209 12.26 13.40 -7.39
N GLN A 210 11.46 12.46 -7.90
CA GLN A 210 10.72 11.52 -7.08
C GLN A 210 11.64 10.58 -6.30
N GLY A 211 12.72 10.11 -6.91
CA GLY A 211 13.73 9.28 -6.25
C GLY A 211 14.44 10.03 -5.13
N GLU A 212 14.91 11.25 -5.39
CA GLU A 212 15.59 12.10 -4.41
C GLU A 212 14.67 12.49 -3.24
N SER A 213 13.47 12.99 -3.55
CA SER A 213 12.48 13.36 -2.53
C SER A 213 12.14 12.19 -1.62
N PHE A 214 11.97 10.99 -2.18
CA PHE A 214 11.66 9.80 -1.41
C PHE A 214 12.83 9.35 -0.52
N SER A 215 14.04 9.28 -1.06
CA SER A 215 15.23 8.83 -0.33
C SER A 215 15.64 9.75 0.83
N ASN A 216 15.12 10.97 0.86
CA ASN A 216 15.32 11.91 1.96
C ASN A 216 14.35 11.73 3.14
N ARG A 217 13.26 10.98 2.95
CA ARG A 217 12.18 10.82 3.95
C ARG A 217 11.81 9.37 4.28
N PHE A 218 12.37 8.41 3.58
CA PHE A 218 12.08 6.99 3.77
C PHE A 218 13.36 6.21 4.07
N ASP A 219 13.23 5.12 4.82
CA ASP A 219 14.36 4.26 5.18
C ASP A 219 14.54 3.10 4.20
N ALA A 220 15.78 2.83 3.80
CA ALA A 220 16.10 1.79 2.83
C ALA A 220 15.87 0.37 3.36
N HIS A 221 16.21 0.10 4.62
CA HIS A 221 15.96 -1.21 5.23
C HIS A 221 14.46 -1.46 5.40
N THR A 222 13.70 -0.43 5.77
CA THR A 222 12.23 -0.46 5.76
C THR A 222 11.69 -0.80 4.36
N TYR A 223 12.24 -0.21 3.29
CA TYR A 223 11.80 -0.52 1.93
C TYR A 223 12.07 -1.98 1.56
N LEU A 224 13.27 -2.48 1.88
CA LEU A 224 13.61 -3.90 1.68
C LEU A 224 12.62 -4.81 2.41
N LEU A 225 12.34 -4.51 3.68
CA LEU A 225 11.39 -5.28 4.51
C LEU A 225 9.99 -5.27 3.89
N MET A 226 9.45 -4.09 3.55
CA MET A 226 8.09 -3.95 3.01
C MET A 226 7.92 -4.70 1.68
N THR A 227 8.94 -4.72 0.81
CA THR A 227 8.90 -5.51 -0.42
C THR A 227 8.88 -7.00 -0.15
N LYS A 228 9.57 -7.47 0.90
CA LYS A 228 9.51 -8.89 1.30
C LYS A 228 8.18 -9.26 1.93
N VAL A 229 7.58 -8.38 2.74
CA VAL A 229 6.22 -8.58 3.27
C VAL A 229 5.21 -8.77 2.13
N LEU A 230 5.32 -7.95 1.08
CA LEU A 230 4.51 -8.11 -0.13
C LEU A 230 4.75 -9.46 -0.83
N ASP A 231 6.02 -9.84 -1.03
CA ASP A 231 6.38 -11.08 -1.74
C ASP A 231 5.87 -12.32 -1.00
N TYR A 232 5.86 -12.29 0.34
CA TYR A 232 5.46 -13.42 1.19
C TYR A 232 3.96 -13.49 1.45
N PHE A 233 3.20 -12.48 1.07
CA PHE A 233 1.76 -12.51 1.29
C PHE A 233 1.08 -13.53 0.39
N ASP A 234 0.64 -14.63 0.98
CA ASP A 234 -0.23 -15.67 0.40
C ASP A 234 -1.12 -16.26 1.51
N PRO A 235 -2.33 -15.73 1.75
CA PRO A 235 -3.21 -16.23 2.81
C PRO A 235 -3.69 -17.66 2.56
N ALA A 236 -3.57 -18.17 1.35
CA ALA A 236 -3.98 -19.52 1.00
C ALA A 236 -2.85 -20.57 1.13
N GLU A 237 -1.63 -20.18 1.52
CA GLU A 237 -0.49 -21.09 1.64
C GLU A 237 -0.81 -22.31 2.53
N SER A 238 -1.44 -22.08 3.68
CA SER A 238 -1.85 -23.14 4.61
C SER A 238 -2.96 -24.07 4.08
N HIS A 239 -3.58 -23.71 2.97
CA HIS A 239 -4.63 -24.47 2.28
C HIS A 239 -4.20 -24.91 0.88
N GLU A 240 -2.89 -25.07 0.64
CA GLU A 240 -2.32 -25.54 -0.64
C GLU A 240 -2.69 -24.63 -1.84
N GLY A 241 -2.91 -23.36 -1.58
CA GLY A 241 -3.29 -22.34 -2.58
C GLY A 241 -4.80 -22.24 -2.83
N ASP A 242 -5.62 -23.00 -2.11
CA ASP A 242 -7.08 -22.94 -2.19
C ASP A 242 -7.61 -21.71 -1.43
N LEU A 243 -7.79 -20.63 -2.17
CA LEU A 243 -8.25 -19.36 -1.62
C LEU A 243 -9.72 -19.43 -1.16
N ALA A 244 -10.58 -20.15 -1.88
CA ALA A 244 -11.98 -20.29 -1.48
C ALA A 244 -12.10 -21.03 -0.13
N LYS A 245 -11.29 -22.07 0.08
CA LYS A 245 -11.22 -22.76 1.35
C LYS A 245 -10.73 -21.84 2.49
N THR A 246 -9.73 -21.01 2.22
CA THR A 246 -9.22 -20.01 3.17
C THR A 246 -10.31 -19.02 3.58
N LEU A 247 -11.13 -18.57 2.64
CA LEU A 247 -12.16 -17.57 2.86
C LEU A 247 -13.44 -18.11 3.54
N LYS A 248 -13.57 -19.41 3.74
CA LYS A 248 -14.76 -20.01 4.39
C LYS A 248 -15.05 -19.48 5.80
N SER A 249 -14.04 -19.09 6.54
CA SER A 249 -14.20 -18.51 7.88
C SER A 249 -14.64 -17.04 7.87
N VAL A 250 -14.51 -16.33 6.75
CA VAL A 250 -14.83 -14.90 6.67
C VAL A 250 -16.33 -14.68 6.90
N THR A 251 -16.65 -13.75 7.79
CA THR A 251 -18.03 -13.31 8.09
C THR A 251 -18.29 -11.88 7.63
N ALA A 252 -17.23 -11.11 7.40
CA ALA A 252 -17.32 -9.71 6.98
C ALA A 252 -17.96 -9.57 5.60
N LYS A 253 -18.85 -8.58 5.43
CA LYS A 253 -19.24 -8.12 4.10
C LYS A 253 -18.03 -7.53 3.40
N THR A 254 -17.86 -7.83 2.13
CA THR A 254 -16.65 -7.49 1.38
C THR A 254 -16.96 -6.61 0.18
N LEU A 255 -16.24 -5.50 0.05
CA LEU A 255 -16.20 -4.69 -1.17
C LEU A 255 -14.79 -4.79 -1.77
N LEU A 256 -14.72 -5.24 -3.00
CA LEU A 256 -13.50 -5.27 -3.79
C LEU A 256 -13.57 -4.19 -4.87
N ILE A 257 -12.55 -3.34 -4.95
CA ILE A 257 -12.47 -2.27 -5.96
C ILE A 257 -11.18 -2.43 -6.76
N ALA A 258 -11.31 -2.43 -8.08
CA ALA A 258 -10.21 -2.42 -9.04
C ALA A 258 -10.32 -1.22 -9.97
N PHE A 259 -9.21 -0.83 -10.59
CA PHE A 259 -9.16 0.27 -11.56
C PHE A 259 -8.70 -0.25 -12.92
N SER A 260 -9.38 0.16 -13.99
CA SER A 260 -9.22 -0.40 -15.35
C SER A 260 -7.78 -0.31 -15.88
N SER A 261 -7.04 0.74 -15.56
CA SER A 261 -5.66 0.96 -16.01
C SER A 261 -4.58 0.51 -15.03
N ASP A 262 -4.95 -0.10 -13.89
CA ASP A 262 -3.98 -0.65 -12.95
C ASP A 262 -3.36 -1.94 -13.52
N TRP A 263 -2.16 -1.83 -14.03
CA TRP A 263 -1.41 -2.96 -14.59
C TRP A 263 -0.49 -3.64 -13.57
N ARG A 264 -0.32 -3.05 -12.37
CA ARG A 264 0.42 -3.64 -11.26
C ARG A 264 -0.45 -4.63 -10.48
N PHE A 265 -1.67 -4.22 -10.12
CA PHE A 265 -2.70 -5.06 -9.53
C PHE A 265 -3.94 -5.03 -10.44
N SER A 266 -3.80 -5.71 -11.58
CA SER A 266 -4.81 -5.63 -12.63
C SER A 266 -6.19 -6.10 -12.15
N PRO A 267 -7.28 -5.62 -12.79
CA PRO A 267 -8.64 -6.03 -12.47
C PRO A 267 -8.84 -7.55 -12.42
N GLU A 268 -8.07 -8.31 -13.23
CA GLU A 268 -8.11 -9.77 -13.22
C GLU A 268 -7.72 -10.36 -11.86
N ARG A 269 -6.73 -9.77 -11.17
CA ARG A 269 -6.33 -10.22 -9.84
C ARG A 269 -7.42 -9.99 -8.79
N SER A 270 -8.12 -8.86 -8.89
CA SER A 270 -9.28 -8.58 -8.03
C SER A 270 -10.48 -9.48 -8.37
N ARG A 271 -10.68 -9.83 -9.65
CA ARG A 271 -11.72 -10.80 -10.05
C ARG A 271 -11.43 -12.21 -9.54
N GLU A 272 -10.15 -12.64 -9.53
CA GLU A 272 -9.77 -13.92 -8.91
C GLU A 272 -10.19 -13.96 -7.44
N LEU A 273 -9.93 -12.87 -6.70
CA LEU A 273 -10.35 -12.75 -5.31
C LEU A 273 -11.88 -12.76 -5.18
N ALA A 274 -12.61 -12.02 -6.03
CA ALA A 274 -14.08 -12.00 -6.03
C ALA A 274 -14.66 -13.40 -6.29
N ASN A 275 -14.10 -14.13 -7.25
CA ASN A 275 -14.53 -15.48 -7.55
C ASN A 275 -14.31 -16.44 -6.37
N ALA A 276 -13.18 -16.30 -5.66
CA ALA A 276 -12.92 -17.11 -4.46
C ALA A 276 -13.91 -16.81 -3.33
N PHE A 277 -14.30 -15.54 -3.13
CA PHE A 277 -15.38 -15.19 -2.18
C PHE A 277 -16.73 -15.79 -2.59
N ILE A 278 -17.08 -15.76 -3.88
CA ILE A 278 -18.32 -16.36 -4.41
C ILE A 278 -18.30 -17.88 -4.20
N GLU A 279 -17.18 -18.55 -4.53
CA GLU A 279 -17.03 -19.99 -4.34
C GLU A 279 -17.09 -20.39 -2.86
N ALA A 280 -16.59 -19.51 -1.98
CA ALA A 280 -16.71 -19.68 -0.53
C ALA A 280 -18.11 -19.36 0.01
N GLU A 281 -19.06 -18.95 -0.83
CA GLU A 281 -20.44 -18.54 -0.48
C GLU A 281 -20.46 -17.33 0.48
N LYS A 282 -19.62 -16.31 0.21
CA LYS A 282 -19.49 -15.09 1.05
C LYS A 282 -20.14 -13.88 0.40
N ASP A 283 -20.54 -12.92 1.26
CA ASP A 283 -21.13 -11.65 0.82
C ASP A 283 -20.03 -10.75 0.24
N VAL A 284 -19.98 -10.67 -1.08
CA VAL A 284 -18.99 -9.90 -1.81
C VAL A 284 -19.64 -9.02 -2.87
N SER A 285 -19.20 -7.78 -2.94
CA SER A 285 -19.44 -6.85 -4.05
C SER A 285 -18.11 -6.58 -4.75
N PHE A 286 -18.10 -6.62 -6.07
CA PHE A 286 -16.94 -6.29 -6.90
C PHE A 286 -17.26 -5.13 -7.83
N LEU A 287 -16.41 -4.13 -7.84
CA LEU A 287 -16.52 -2.97 -8.71
C LEU A 287 -15.18 -2.72 -9.43
N GLU A 288 -15.25 -2.64 -10.76
CA GLU A 288 -14.16 -2.14 -11.58
C GLU A 288 -14.49 -0.70 -12.00
N ILE A 289 -13.60 0.23 -11.67
CA ILE A 289 -13.76 1.66 -11.95
C ILE A 289 -12.85 2.02 -13.12
N ASP A 290 -13.43 2.67 -14.12
CA ASP A 290 -12.64 3.23 -15.21
C ASP A 290 -11.82 4.43 -14.72
N SER A 291 -10.49 4.33 -14.85
CA SER A 291 -9.57 5.36 -14.40
C SER A 291 -8.27 5.31 -15.21
N PRO A 292 -7.74 6.42 -15.68
CA PRO A 292 -6.47 6.47 -16.41
C PRO A 292 -5.23 6.47 -15.50
N HIS A 293 -5.40 6.53 -14.18
CA HIS A 293 -4.31 6.86 -13.24
C HIS A 293 -3.44 5.67 -12.80
N GLY A 294 -3.66 4.48 -13.37
CA GLY A 294 -2.91 3.27 -13.01
C GLY A 294 -3.18 2.82 -11.58
N HIS A 295 -2.16 2.32 -10.91
CA HIS A 295 -2.27 1.87 -9.52
C HIS A 295 -2.56 3.01 -8.53
N ASP A 296 -2.03 4.22 -8.80
CA ASP A 296 -2.26 5.38 -7.92
C ASP A 296 -3.72 5.88 -7.93
N ALA A 297 -4.59 5.32 -8.79
CA ALA A 297 -6.02 5.65 -8.85
C ALA A 297 -6.72 5.51 -7.48
N PHE A 298 -6.30 4.56 -6.63
CA PHE A 298 -6.91 4.39 -5.31
C PHE A 298 -6.67 5.57 -4.35
N LEU A 299 -5.69 6.43 -4.65
CA LEU A 299 -5.40 7.65 -3.89
C LEU A 299 -6.20 8.86 -4.37
N MET A 300 -6.85 8.74 -5.54
CA MET A 300 -7.53 9.84 -6.20
C MET A 300 -9.05 9.68 -6.11
N PRO A 301 -9.78 10.63 -5.49
CA PRO A 301 -11.23 10.56 -5.39
C PRO A 301 -11.89 10.67 -6.75
N SER A 302 -13.02 10.00 -6.90
CA SER A 302 -13.95 10.18 -8.01
C SER A 302 -15.36 9.89 -7.53
N GLU A 303 -16.37 10.48 -8.18
CA GLU A 303 -17.77 10.34 -7.77
C GLU A 303 -18.19 8.86 -7.64
N THR A 304 -17.81 8.02 -8.61
CA THR A 304 -18.13 6.59 -8.58
C THR A 304 -17.43 5.87 -7.44
N TYR A 305 -16.15 6.21 -7.20
CA TYR A 305 -15.34 5.59 -6.15
C TYR A 305 -15.87 5.94 -4.76
N ASP A 306 -16.09 7.22 -4.52
CA ASP A 306 -16.59 7.76 -3.26
C ASP A 306 -17.97 7.20 -2.93
N SER A 307 -18.90 7.29 -3.88
CA SER A 307 -20.28 6.78 -3.71
C SER A 307 -20.34 5.27 -3.47
N ALA A 308 -19.44 4.50 -4.10
CA ALA A 308 -19.38 3.05 -3.87
C ALA A 308 -18.99 2.73 -2.42
N ILE A 309 -17.99 3.43 -1.90
CA ILE A 309 -17.53 3.27 -0.50
C ILE A 309 -18.62 3.72 0.47
N GLU A 310 -19.17 4.93 0.29
CA GLU A 310 -20.23 5.47 1.13
C GLU A 310 -21.43 4.52 1.19
N THR A 311 -21.95 4.12 0.03
CA THR A 311 -23.10 3.21 -0.07
C THR A 311 -22.82 1.88 0.63
N PHE A 312 -21.63 1.32 0.44
CA PHE A 312 -21.26 0.06 1.07
C PHE A 312 -21.15 0.19 2.59
N LEU A 313 -20.55 1.27 3.08
CA LEU A 313 -20.40 1.50 4.52
C LEU A 313 -21.77 1.80 5.19
N GLU A 314 -22.66 2.53 4.53
CA GLU A 314 -23.97 2.89 5.08
C GLU A 314 -25.03 1.80 5.00
N LYS A 315 -24.87 0.84 4.09
CA LYS A 315 -25.81 -0.26 3.92
C LYS A 315 -25.89 -1.07 5.21
N ASN A 316 -26.97 -0.86 5.98
CA ASN A 316 -27.28 -1.65 7.15
C ASN A 316 -27.53 -3.13 6.78
N GLU A 317 -27.42 -4.01 7.78
CA GLU A 317 -27.63 -5.47 7.67
C GLU A 317 -28.94 -5.85 7.03
#